data_ade7e5d020daf626aed5a29b34d6a687
#
_entry.id   ade7e5d020daf626aed5a29b34d6a687
#
_cell.length_a   1.000
_cell.length_b   1.000
_cell.length_c   1.000
_cell.angle_alpha   90.00
_cell.angle_beta   90.00
_cell.angle_gamma   90.00
#
_symmetry.space_group_name_H-M   'P 1'
#
loop_
_entity.id
_entity.type
_entity.pdbx_description
1 polymer ?
#
loop_
_entity_poly.entity_id
_entity_poly.type
_entity_poly.pdbx_seq_one_letter_code
_entity_poly.pdbx_strand_id
1 'polypeptide(L)'
;MATTSNGIAVSISNTPQATNDVFTSAQTGLTDNALTTVYLNVMANDLGGAAKTLYSLDSGTEVTVALEQTALLTQDTARAEAVSTDYSAHGAHIWITSDGKVGYDASHLDASWLSNSFNTLGYAQDSFTYAIRLGNGTLSWATAYVDIAPPAPVVALAHDTGSSATDHITSDCTLSVGGIAHGATIQYSTDNGAHWNTSFSAVEGTNTVLVRQIDVAGNASAASSCCFTLDTTAAAAPGVALAVDSGSSAVDHVTNVGTLNVTGVESGATVQYSVDGGAHWSTS
;
A
#
# COMPACT_ATOMS: atom_id res chain seq x y z
N MET A 1 31.51 -10.50 31.30
CA MET A 1 31.93 -9.49 32.28
C MET A 1 30.78 -9.25 33.23
N ALA A 2 31.03 -9.10 34.51
CA ALA A 2 30.00 -8.70 35.46
C ALA A 2 30.05 -7.17 35.60
N THR A 3 28.95 -6.50 35.38
CA THR A 3 28.80 -5.06 35.62
C THR A 3 27.85 -4.86 36.79
N THR A 4 28.05 -3.86 37.62
CA THR A 4 27.13 -3.52 38.70
C THR A 4 26.35 -2.27 38.33
N SER A 5 24.99 -2.39 38.33
CA SER A 5 24.09 -1.25 38.32
C SER A 5 23.28 -1.28 39.62
N ASN A 6 23.21 -0.16 40.36
CA ASN A 6 22.49 -0.01 41.62
C ASN A 6 22.80 -1.11 42.68
N GLY A 7 24.05 -1.59 42.74
CA GLY A 7 24.47 -2.61 43.71
C GLY A 7 24.06 -4.06 43.41
N ILE A 8 23.41 -4.29 42.30
CA ILE A 8 23.07 -5.63 41.81
C ILE A 8 24.16 -6.04 40.79
N ALA A 9 24.79 -7.19 41.05
CA ALA A 9 25.71 -7.79 40.09
C ALA A 9 24.91 -8.37 38.91
N VAL A 10 25.06 -7.79 37.75
CA VAL A 10 24.44 -8.30 36.50
C VAL A 10 25.50 -9.03 35.71
N SER A 11 25.29 -10.29 35.41
CA SER A 11 26.17 -11.09 34.56
C SER A 11 25.60 -11.12 33.13
N ILE A 12 26.43 -10.78 32.17
CA ILE A 12 26.09 -10.88 30.75
C ILE A 12 26.60 -12.23 30.25
N SER A 13 25.77 -12.98 29.56
CA SER A 13 26.18 -14.23 28.91
C SER A 13 27.19 -13.99 27.80
N ASN A 14 28.31 -14.77 27.81
CA ASN A 14 29.25 -14.77 26.69
C ASN A 14 28.70 -15.48 25.44
N THR A 15 27.60 -16.26 25.60
CA THR A 15 26.85 -16.88 24.52
C THR A 15 25.54 -16.12 24.41
N PRO A 16 25.23 -15.45 23.31
CA PRO A 16 23.94 -14.78 23.13
C PRO A 16 22.80 -15.78 23.35
N GLN A 17 21.84 -15.40 24.20
CA GLN A 17 20.62 -16.18 24.46
C GLN A 17 19.41 -15.50 23.81
N ALA A 18 19.46 -14.18 23.66
CA ALA A 18 18.55 -13.41 22.83
C ALA A 18 19.02 -13.44 21.36
N THR A 19 18.10 -13.53 20.46
CA THR A 19 18.32 -13.63 19.01
C THR A 19 17.48 -12.59 18.31
N ASN A 20 18.05 -11.87 17.33
CA ASN A 20 17.34 -10.85 16.58
C ASN A 20 16.04 -11.39 15.96
N ASP A 21 15.02 -10.53 15.97
CA ASP A 21 13.72 -10.78 15.37
C ASP A 21 13.51 -9.93 14.12
N VAL A 22 12.71 -10.44 13.20
CA VAL A 22 12.14 -9.67 12.10
C VAL A 22 10.63 -9.89 12.07
N PHE A 23 9.88 -8.84 12.26
CA PHE A 23 8.43 -8.83 12.16
C PHE A 23 8.04 -8.23 10.82
N THR A 24 7.68 -9.07 9.87
CA THR A 24 7.28 -8.64 8.53
C THR A 24 5.94 -7.91 8.55
N SER A 25 5.72 -7.02 7.59
CA SER A 25 4.44 -6.33 7.41
C SER A 25 3.27 -7.30 7.20
N ALA A 26 3.52 -8.48 6.61
CA ALA A 26 2.52 -9.53 6.46
C ALA A 26 2.08 -10.15 7.81
N GLN A 27 2.96 -10.18 8.82
CA GLN A 27 2.66 -10.68 10.16
C GLN A 27 1.98 -9.62 11.03
N THR A 28 2.38 -8.38 10.90
CA THR A 28 1.92 -7.26 11.73
C THR A 28 0.70 -6.55 11.15
N GLY A 29 0.53 -6.57 9.83
CA GLY A 29 -0.45 -5.77 9.11
C GLY A 29 -0.07 -4.29 8.97
N LEU A 30 1.14 -3.89 9.41
CA LEU A 30 1.58 -2.50 9.34
C LEU A 30 1.87 -2.07 7.90
N THR A 31 1.22 -1.00 7.50
CA THR A 31 1.44 -0.32 6.21
C THR A 31 1.54 1.18 6.45
N ASP A 32 2.12 1.94 5.54
CA ASP A 32 2.17 3.40 5.62
C ASP A 32 0.78 4.05 5.81
N ASN A 33 -0.27 3.40 5.31
CA ASN A 33 -1.66 3.86 5.44
C ASN A 33 -2.39 3.29 6.67
N ALA A 34 -1.78 2.34 7.40
CA ALA A 34 -2.35 1.67 8.57
C ALA A 34 -1.29 1.44 9.64
N LEU A 35 -0.88 2.53 10.28
CA LEU A 35 0.05 2.55 11.40
C LEU A 35 -0.76 2.40 12.70
N THR A 36 -0.83 1.18 13.20
CA THR A 36 -1.62 0.81 14.39
C THR A 36 -0.73 0.22 15.47
N THR A 37 -1.30 -0.02 16.65
CA THR A 37 -0.62 -0.75 17.72
C THR A 37 -0.62 -2.25 17.42
N VAL A 38 0.54 -2.89 17.54
CA VAL A 38 0.74 -4.33 17.42
C VAL A 38 1.46 -4.89 18.64
N TYR A 39 1.37 -6.21 18.86
CA TYR A 39 1.96 -6.89 20.01
C TYR A 39 2.95 -7.94 19.54
N LEU A 40 4.25 -7.70 19.78
CA LEU A 40 5.36 -8.46 19.23
C LEU A 40 5.91 -9.45 20.26
N ASN A 41 6.00 -10.72 19.89
CA ASN A 41 6.58 -11.74 20.74
C ASN A 41 8.08 -11.89 20.44
N VAL A 42 8.87 -10.95 20.94
CA VAL A 42 10.34 -10.89 20.71
C VAL A 42 11.09 -12.05 21.38
N MET A 43 10.47 -12.75 22.34
CA MET A 43 11.12 -13.87 23.01
C MET A 43 10.90 -15.23 22.32
N ALA A 44 10.21 -15.28 21.20
CA ALA A 44 9.79 -16.56 20.59
C ALA A 44 10.96 -17.45 20.14
N ASN A 45 12.03 -16.83 19.62
CA ASN A 45 13.23 -17.48 19.11
C ASN A 45 14.40 -17.49 20.11
N ASP A 46 14.22 -16.88 21.30
CA ASP A 46 15.25 -16.77 22.32
C ASP A 46 15.41 -18.06 23.11
N LEU A 47 16.63 -18.33 23.54
CA LEU A 47 16.95 -19.43 24.43
C LEU A 47 16.61 -19.08 25.88
N GLY A 48 16.72 -20.03 26.80
CA GLY A 48 16.46 -19.83 28.24
C GLY A 48 15.17 -20.44 28.76
N GLY A 49 14.39 -21.09 27.90
CA GLY A 49 13.19 -21.83 28.29
C GLY A 49 12.09 -20.96 28.93
N ALA A 50 11.22 -21.58 29.75
CA ALA A 50 10.09 -20.92 30.39
C ALA A 50 10.48 -19.93 31.52
N ALA A 51 11.73 -19.94 31.97
CA ALA A 51 12.21 -19.07 33.06
C ALA A 51 12.74 -17.72 32.56
N LYS A 52 12.79 -17.48 31.24
CA LYS A 52 13.17 -16.19 30.68
C LYS A 52 12.04 -15.18 30.81
N THR A 53 12.38 -13.92 31.01
CA THR A 53 11.42 -12.81 31.07
C THR A 53 11.97 -11.62 30.31
N LEU A 54 11.09 -10.86 29.67
CA LEU A 54 11.45 -9.58 29.08
C LEU A 54 11.80 -8.60 30.19
N TYR A 55 12.96 -7.93 30.08
CA TYR A 55 13.55 -7.16 31.16
C TYR A 55 13.52 -5.66 30.88
N SER A 56 14.00 -5.23 29.72
CA SER A 56 14.07 -3.82 29.32
C SER A 56 13.96 -3.66 27.81
N LEU A 57 13.59 -2.45 27.41
CA LEU A 57 13.52 -1.99 26.02
C LEU A 57 14.37 -0.74 25.86
N ASP A 58 14.84 -0.47 24.65
CA ASP A 58 15.51 0.77 24.27
C ASP A 58 15.43 1.01 22.76
N SER A 59 15.67 2.26 22.33
CA SER A 59 15.63 2.65 20.90
C SER A 59 16.67 1.95 20.04
N GLY A 60 17.80 1.54 20.62
CA GLY A 60 18.92 1.01 19.89
C GLY A 60 19.71 2.07 19.11
N THR A 61 19.48 3.36 19.36
CA THR A 61 20.11 4.49 18.65
C THR A 61 21.23 5.15 19.44
N GLU A 62 21.63 4.56 20.56
CA GLU A 62 22.66 5.13 21.43
C GLU A 62 24.01 5.26 20.71
N VAL A 63 24.65 6.42 20.90
CA VAL A 63 25.91 6.78 20.21
C VAL A 63 27.11 5.95 20.67
N THR A 64 27.02 5.25 21.79
CA THR A 64 28.06 4.36 22.30
C THR A 64 27.48 3.09 22.87
N VAL A 65 28.22 1.99 22.72
CA VAL A 65 27.86 0.69 23.32
C VAL A 65 27.68 0.77 24.85
N ALA A 66 28.38 1.69 25.52
CA ALA A 66 28.26 1.87 26.95
C ALA A 66 26.93 2.51 27.38
N LEU A 67 26.39 3.45 26.60
CA LEU A 67 25.06 4.05 26.84
C LEU A 67 23.96 3.04 26.57
N GLU A 68 23.99 2.34 25.45
CA GLU A 68 23.08 1.24 25.11
C GLU A 68 23.02 0.18 26.21
N GLN A 69 24.17 -0.29 26.67
CA GLN A 69 24.26 -1.23 27.78
C GLN A 69 23.66 -0.69 29.08
N THR A 70 23.79 0.62 29.36
CA THR A 70 23.25 1.24 30.57
C THR A 70 21.73 1.26 30.54
N ALA A 71 21.10 1.59 29.42
CA ALA A 71 19.66 1.55 29.24
C ALA A 71 19.13 0.13 29.39
N LEU A 72 19.70 -0.85 28.70
CA LEU A 72 19.27 -2.26 28.76
C LEU A 72 19.54 -2.95 30.12
N LEU A 73 20.43 -2.42 30.96
CA LEU A 73 20.67 -2.92 32.32
C LEU A 73 19.65 -2.39 33.35
N THR A 74 18.87 -1.39 32.99
CA THR A 74 17.82 -0.84 33.86
C THR A 74 16.49 -1.57 33.57
N GLN A 75 15.91 -2.17 34.61
CA GLN A 75 14.64 -2.90 34.42
C GLN A 75 13.48 -1.93 34.21
N ASP A 76 12.72 -2.14 33.13
CA ASP A 76 11.49 -1.42 32.89
C ASP A 76 10.39 -1.91 33.83
N THR A 77 9.84 -0.98 34.58
CA THR A 77 8.73 -1.23 35.51
C THR A 77 7.37 -0.87 34.92
N ALA A 78 7.34 0.04 33.92
CA ALA A 78 6.14 0.37 33.19
C ALA A 78 5.67 -0.83 32.34
N ARG A 79 4.39 -1.11 32.39
CA ARG A 79 3.76 -2.24 31.69
C ARG A 79 2.53 -1.82 30.89
N ALA A 80 2.40 -0.56 30.59
CA ALA A 80 1.32 0.03 29.80
C ALA A 80 1.84 1.19 28.98
N GLU A 81 1.32 1.35 27.79
CA GLU A 81 1.66 2.44 26.85
C GLU A 81 1.60 3.82 27.49
N ALA A 82 0.51 4.11 28.24
CA ALA A 82 0.29 5.42 28.86
C ALA A 82 1.36 5.86 29.86
N VAL A 83 2.23 4.96 30.31
CA VAL A 83 3.31 5.22 31.28
C VAL A 83 4.69 4.83 30.73
N SER A 84 4.78 4.33 29.52
CA SER A 84 6.04 4.06 28.83
C SER A 84 6.68 5.36 28.37
N THR A 85 8.00 5.42 28.49
CA THR A 85 8.85 6.49 27.95
C THR A 85 9.77 5.99 26.85
N ASP A 86 9.65 4.72 26.47
CA ASP A 86 10.52 4.08 25.52
C ASP A 86 9.99 4.26 24.09
N TYR A 87 10.91 4.44 23.16
CA TYR A 87 10.63 4.63 21.75
C TYR A 87 11.53 3.71 20.93
N SER A 88 11.06 3.34 19.75
CA SER A 88 11.88 2.70 18.72
C SER A 88 12.86 3.69 18.10
N ALA A 89 13.74 3.22 17.24
CA ALA A 89 14.71 4.04 16.53
C ALA A 89 14.09 5.19 15.72
N HIS A 90 12.85 5.03 15.28
CA HIS A 90 12.14 6.03 14.46
C HIS A 90 10.83 6.51 15.09
N GLY A 91 10.70 6.37 16.40
CA GLY A 91 9.70 7.09 17.20
C GLY A 91 8.42 6.32 17.50
N ALA A 92 8.28 5.04 17.13
CA ALA A 92 7.15 4.25 17.61
C ALA A 92 7.22 4.11 19.13
N HIS A 93 6.08 4.25 19.82
CA HIS A 93 5.99 4.00 21.26
C HIS A 93 6.11 2.51 21.55
N ILE A 94 6.99 2.13 22.48
CA ILE A 94 7.19 0.73 22.87
C ILE A 94 7.06 0.55 24.38
N TRP A 95 6.52 -0.58 24.81
CA TRP A 95 6.37 -0.94 26.22
C TRP A 95 6.30 -2.45 26.40
N ILE A 96 6.65 -2.93 27.60
CA ILE A 96 6.48 -4.33 27.94
C ILE A 96 5.06 -4.57 28.43
N THR A 97 4.35 -5.53 27.85
CA THR A 97 2.98 -5.89 28.23
C THR A 97 2.98 -6.84 29.43
N SER A 98 1.84 -6.99 30.10
CA SER A 98 1.68 -7.89 31.25
C SER A 98 1.86 -9.38 30.90
N ASP A 99 1.66 -9.76 29.63
CA ASP A 99 1.87 -11.12 29.12
C ASP A 99 3.28 -11.33 28.55
N GLY A 100 4.18 -10.34 28.70
CA GLY A 100 5.59 -10.44 28.32
C GLY A 100 5.88 -10.25 26.84
N LYS A 101 5.00 -9.60 26.09
CA LYS A 101 5.25 -9.14 24.75
C LYS A 101 5.71 -7.68 24.75
N VAL A 102 6.12 -7.17 23.59
CA VAL A 102 6.31 -5.74 23.34
C VAL A 102 5.05 -5.20 22.67
N GLY A 103 4.40 -4.21 23.30
CA GLY A 103 3.47 -3.33 22.62
C GLY A 103 4.29 -2.36 21.76
N TYR A 104 3.89 -2.19 20.52
CA TYR A 104 4.52 -1.32 19.54
C TYR A 104 3.44 -0.49 18.84
N ASP A 105 3.40 0.81 19.13
CA ASP A 105 2.46 1.74 18.52
C ASP A 105 3.12 2.50 17.37
N ALA A 106 2.87 2.02 16.16
CA ALA A 106 3.40 2.60 14.94
C ALA A 106 2.83 3.98 14.59
N SER A 107 1.73 4.41 15.22
CA SER A 107 1.10 5.72 14.93
C SER A 107 1.99 6.91 15.31
N HIS A 108 3.01 6.68 16.11
CA HIS A 108 4.00 7.68 16.55
C HIS A 108 5.28 7.69 15.69
N LEU A 109 5.39 6.83 14.68
CA LEU A 109 6.55 6.83 13.77
C LEU A 109 6.73 8.19 13.10
N ASP A 110 8.00 8.60 12.93
CA ASP A 110 8.35 9.80 12.19
C ASP A 110 7.92 9.68 10.72
N ALA A 111 6.86 10.43 10.36
CA ALA A 111 6.32 10.43 9.01
C ALA A 111 7.32 10.92 7.95
N SER A 112 8.26 11.81 8.32
CA SER A 112 9.29 12.28 7.40
C SER A 112 10.32 11.18 7.12
N TRP A 113 10.73 10.45 8.15
CA TRP A 113 11.59 9.27 7.99
C TRP A 113 10.92 8.22 7.12
N LEU A 114 9.65 7.89 7.41
CA LEU A 114 8.90 6.86 6.70
C LEU A 114 8.79 7.19 5.20
N SER A 115 8.34 8.40 4.87
CA SER A 115 8.24 8.88 3.49
C SER A 115 9.61 8.89 2.79
N ASN A 116 10.67 9.38 3.46
CA ASN A 116 12.01 9.41 2.89
C ASN A 116 12.54 7.99 2.64
N SER A 117 12.27 7.04 3.52
CA SER A 117 12.70 5.65 3.38
C SER A 117 12.11 5.01 2.12
N PHE A 118 10.81 5.16 1.88
CA PHE A 118 10.18 4.65 0.65
C PHE A 118 10.69 5.37 -0.61
N ASN A 119 10.93 6.68 -0.54
CA ASN A 119 11.37 7.45 -1.70
C ASN A 119 12.85 7.25 -2.05
N THR A 120 13.69 6.87 -1.10
CA THR A 120 15.16 6.77 -1.31
C THR A 120 15.68 5.36 -1.22
N LEU A 121 15.25 4.58 -0.23
CA LEU A 121 15.69 3.20 -0.01
C LEU A 121 14.75 2.19 -0.66
N GLY A 122 13.50 2.57 -0.90
CA GLY A 122 12.47 1.73 -1.46
C GLY A 122 11.81 0.78 -0.46
N TYR A 123 12.14 0.87 0.83
CA TYR A 123 11.52 0.11 1.92
C TYR A 123 11.63 0.88 3.23
N ALA A 124 10.83 0.53 4.22
CA ALA A 124 10.91 1.06 5.57
C ALA A 124 10.97 -0.08 6.59
N GLN A 125 12.00 -0.04 7.45
CA GLN A 125 12.20 -0.98 8.55
C GLN A 125 12.62 -0.19 9.78
N ASP A 126 11.78 -0.21 10.81
CA ASP A 126 12.09 0.35 12.12
C ASP A 126 12.77 -0.70 13.00
N SER A 127 13.35 -0.28 14.12
CA SER A 127 14.01 -1.20 15.05
C SER A 127 13.99 -0.69 16.48
N PHE A 128 14.13 -1.62 17.40
CA PHE A 128 14.39 -1.35 18.81
C PHE A 128 15.22 -2.49 19.41
N THR A 129 15.93 -2.22 20.51
CA THR A 129 16.63 -3.25 21.25
C THR A 129 15.82 -3.72 22.46
N TYR A 130 16.02 -4.95 22.87
CA TYR A 130 15.40 -5.52 24.06
C TYR A 130 16.38 -6.40 24.82
N ALA A 131 16.22 -6.48 26.13
CA ALA A 131 16.95 -7.41 26.97
C ALA A 131 15.99 -8.43 27.61
N ILE A 132 16.44 -9.67 27.63
CA ILE A 132 15.79 -10.74 28.40
C ILE A 132 16.61 -11.07 29.65
N ARG A 133 15.93 -11.43 30.73
CA ARG A 133 16.53 -11.98 31.94
C ARG A 133 16.26 -13.47 32.02
N LEU A 134 17.34 -14.23 32.13
CA LEU A 134 17.29 -15.67 32.29
C LEU A 134 17.01 -16.05 33.80
N GLY A 135 16.57 -17.27 34.02
CA GLY A 135 16.28 -17.76 35.39
C GLY A 135 17.44 -17.73 36.37
N ASN A 136 18.68 -17.69 35.89
CA ASN A 136 19.90 -17.50 36.69
C ASN A 136 20.26 -16.03 36.93
N GLY A 137 19.43 -15.07 36.46
CA GLY A 137 19.67 -13.63 36.59
C GLY A 137 20.55 -13.00 35.53
N THR A 138 21.09 -13.79 34.59
CA THR A 138 21.89 -13.28 33.46
C THR A 138 21.02 -12.53 32.47
N LEU A 139 21.52 -11.39 31.94
CA LEU A 139 20.88 -10.65 30.86
C LEU A 139 21.50 -11.02 29.51
N SER A 140 20.67 -11.03 28.49
CA SER A 140 21.05 -11.12 27.08
C SER A 140 20.15 -10.20 26.28
N TRP A 141 20.65 -9.56 25.23
CA TRP A 141 19.89 -8.62 24.41
C TRP A 141 19.97 -8.95 22.94
N ALA A 142 18.99 -8.45 22.19
CA ALA A 142 18.90 -8.55 20.75
C ALA A 142 18.14 -7.34 20.17
N THR A 143 18.11 -7.25 18.86
CA THR A 143 17.37 -6.22 18.12
C THR A 143 16.14 -6.83 17.46
N ALA A 144 15.01 -6.16 17.61
CA ALA A 144 13.80 -6.43 16.86
C ALA A 144 13.69 -5.44 15.70
N TYR A 145 13.46 -5.96 14.52
CA TYR A 145 13.20 -5.21 13.29
C TYR A 145 11.72 -5.32 12.93
N VAL A 146 11.10 -4.20 12.56
CA VAL A 146 9.68 -4.12 12.22
C VAL A 146 9.54 -3.54 10.82
N ASP A 147 9.09 -4.36 9.88
CA ASP A 147 8.86 -3.95 8.50
C ASP A 147 7.52 -3.21 8.38
N ILE A 148 7.52 -2.09 7.68
CA ILE A 148 6.34 -1.33 7.29
C ILE A 148 6.16 -1.50 5.78
N ALA A 149 4.97 -1.92 5.33
CA ALA A 149 4.68 -2.01 3.92
C ALA A 149 4.49 -0.63 3.27
N PRO A 150 4.83 -0.47 1.99
CA PRO A 150 4.71 0.80 1.30
C PRO A 150 3.25 1.26 1.19
N PRO A 151 3.00 2.56 0.90
CA PRO A 151 1.67 3.09 0.70
C PRO A 151 0.95 2.39 -0.45
N ALA A 152 -0.39 2.39 -0.42
CA ALA A 152 -1.18 1.95 -1.57
C ALA A 152 -0.92 2.87 -2.77
N PRO A 153 -0.72 2.35 -3.99
CA PRO A 153 -0.51 3.18 -5.16
C PRO A 153 -1.75 4.01 -5.48
N VAL A 154 -1.57 5.19 -6.08
CA VAL A 154 -2.64 5.98 -6.66
C VAL A 154 -2.87 5.48 -8.08
N VAL A 155 -4.10 5.09 -8.43
CA VAL A 155 -4.40 4.52 -9.74
C VAL A 155 -5.61 5.22 -10.38
N ALA A 156 -5.49 5.52 -11.68
CA ALA A 156 -6.57 6.08 -12.50
C ALA A 156 -6.39 5.61 -13.97
N LEU A 157 -7.41 5.80 -14.81
CA LEU A 157 -7.22 5.73 -16.26
C LEU A 157 -6.19 6.80 -16.69
N ALA A 158 -5.26 6.43 -17.56
CA ALA A 158 -4.35 7.39 -18.18
C ALA A 158 -5.09 8.30 -19.17
N HIS A 159 -6.05 7.73 -19.88
CA HIS A 159 -6.90 8.43 -20.85
C HIS A 159 -8.34 7.93 -20.72
N ASP A 160 -9.25 8.83 -20.40
CA ASP A 160 -10.67 8.59 -20.49
C ASP A 160 -11.12 9.12 -21.85
N THR A 161 -11.34 8.21 -22.82
CA THR A 161 -11.57 8.54 -24.23
C THR A 161 -13.07 8.64 -24.51
N GLY A 162 -13.41 9.19 -25.67
CA GLY A 162 -14.80 9.29 -26.09
C GLY A 162 -15.39 10.69 -25.92
N SER A 163 -16.70 10.80 -25.73
CA SER A 163 -17.42 12.06 -25.65
C SER A 163 -17.34 12.73 -24.27
N SER A 164 -16.99 12.00 -23.25
CA SER A 164 -16.78 12.48 -21.87
C SER A 164 -15.41 12.03 -21.37
N ALA A 165 -14.71 12.90 -20.64
CA ALA A 165 -13.41 12.60 -20.04
C ALA A 165 -13.53 12.23 -18.55
N THR A 166 -14.74 11.85 -18.08
CA THR A 166 -15.01 11.58 -16.66
C THR A 166 -16.06 10.51 -16.43
N ASP A 167 -16.51 9.80 -17.48
CA ASP A 167 -17.52 8.75 -17.36
C ASP A 167 -16.90 7.34 -17.23
N HIS A 168 -15.58 7.26 -17.31
CA HIS A 168 -14.81 6.03 -17.25
C HIS A 168 -15.17 5.00 -18.32
N ILE A 169 -15.70 5.47 -19.47
CA ILE A 169 -15.89 4.67 -20.68
C ILE A 169 -14.76 5.02 -21.63
N THR A 170 -13.90 4.07 -21.94
CA THR A 170 -12.67 4.33 -22.68
C THR A 170 -12.35 3.23 -23.69
N SER A 171 -11.74 3.60 -24.79
CA SER A 171 -11.10 2.65 -25.73
C SER A 171 -9.64 2.36 -25.38
N ASP A 172 -9.07 3.02 -24.35
CA ASP A 172 -7.69 2.85 -23.88
C ASP A 172 -7.68 2.40 -22.41
N CYS A 173 -7.33 1.15 -22.18
CA CYS A 173 -7.26 0.56 -20.83
C CYS A 173 -5.95 0.87 -20.09
N THR A 174 -5.12 1.77 -20.57
CA THR A 174 -3.87 2.16 -19.91
C THR A 174 -4.16 2.83 -18.58
N LEU A 175 -3.49 2.36 -17.53
CA LEU A 175 -3.60 2.95 -16.20
C LEU A 175 -2.39 3.85 -15.90
N SER A 176 -2.68 4.99 -15.29
CA SER A 176 -1.69 5.83 -14.62
C SER A 176 -1.55 5.36 -13.18
N VAL A 177 -0.33 5.04 -12.77
CA VAL A 177 -0.03 4.55 -11.41
C VAL A 177 1.02 5.45 -10.79
N GLY A 178 0.68 6.07 -9.65
CA GLY A 178 1.56 6.99 -8.90
C GLY A 178 1.72 6.56 -7.45
N GLY A 179 2.55 7.29 -6.68
CA GLY A 179 2.82 6.98 -5.28
C GLY A 179 3.66 5.71 -5.09
N ILE A 180 4.57 5.43 -6.02
CA ILE A 180 5.37 4.21 -6.04
C ILE A 180 6.67 4.43 -5.27
N ALA A 181 6.98 3.53 -4.33
CA ALA A 181 8.24 3.49 -3.62
C ALA A 181 9.40 3.22 -4.59
N HIS A 182 10.58 3.74 -4.26
CA HIS A 182 11.77 3.58 -5.11
C HIS A 182 12.07 2.10 -5.37
N GLY A 183 12.19 1.72 -6.64
CA GLY A 183 12.50 0.34 -7.04
C GLY A 183 11.39 -0.68 -6.81
N ALA A 184 10.20 -0.28 -6.39
CA ALA A 184 9.09 -1.18 -6.17
C ALA A 184 8.54 -1.77 -7.47
N THR A 185 8.01 -2.98 -7.39
CA THR A 185 7.35 -3.67 -8.50
C THR A 185 5.84 -3.49 -8.41
N ILE A 186 5.21 -3.01 -9.49
CA ILE A 186 3.75 -2.90 -9.57
C ILE A 186 3.16 -4.24 -9.95
N GLN A 187 2.08 -4.62 -9.30
CA GLN A 187 1.29 -5.81 -9.61
C GLN A 187 -0.19 -5.47 -9.78
N TYR A 188 -0.83 -6.18 -10.69
CA TYR A 188 -2.24 -6.03 -11.07
C TYR A 188 -3.00 -7.32 -10.80
N SER A 189 -4.27 -7.20 -10.41
CA SER A 189 -5.21 -8.30 -10.29
C SER A 189 -6.54 -7.93 -10.92
N THR A 190 -7.12 -8.85 -11.71
CA THR A 190 -8.45 -8.74 -12.31
C THR A 190 -9.44 -9.75 -11.73
N ASP A 191 -9.06 -10.47 -10.70
CA ASP A 191 -9.83 -11.51 -10.03
C ASP A 191 -9.99 -11.27 -8.51
N ASN A 192 -10.11 -9.98 -8.15
CA ASN A 192 -10.30 -9.50 -6.77
C ASN A 192 -9.17 -9.91 -5.81
N GLY A 193 -7.93 -9.94 -6.31
CA GLY A 193 -6.74 -10.20 -5.50
C GLY A 193 -6.37 -11.68 -5.35
N ALA A 194 -7.07 -12.59 -6.04
CA ALA A 194 -6.74 -14.02 -5.98
C ALA A 194 -5.40 -14.33 -6.67
N HIS A 195 -5.11 -13.67 -7.78
CA HIS A 195 -3.83 -13.77 -8.48
C HIS A 195 -3.28 -12.38 -8.81
N TRP A 196 -1.96 -12.24 -8.78
CA TRP A 196 -1.24 -10.99 -9.03
C TRP A 196 -0.19 -11.17 -10.12
N ASN A 197 -0.16 -10.27 -11.11
CA ASN A 197 0.76 -10.27 -12.24
C ASN A 197 1.36 -8.89 -12.45
N THR A 198 2.49 -8.78 -13.14
CA THR A 198 3.13 -7.50 -13.47
C THR A 198 2.47 -6.77 -14.65
N SER A 199 1.49 -7.37 -15.28
CA SER A 199 0.65 -6.78 -16.33
C SER A 199 -0.78 -7.32 -16.20
N PHE A 200 -1.75 -6.65 -16.82
CA PHE A 200 -3.13 -7.11 -16.93
C PHE A 200 -3.62 -6.98 -18.37
N SER A 201 -4.71 -7.66 -18.67
CA SER A 201 -5.45 -7.48 -19.92
C SER A 201 -6.90 -7.14 -19.54
N ALA A 202 -7.40 -6.04 -20.07
CA ALA A 202 -8.80 -5.69 -19.96
C ALA A 202 -9.63 -6.48 -20.98
N VAL A 203 -10.90 -6.65 -20.68
CA VAL A 203 -11.91 -7.26 -21.57
C VAL A 203 -12.94 -6.22 -21.93
N GLU A 204 -13.61 -6.41 -23.07
CA GLU A 204 -14.73 -5.55 -23.49
C GLU A 204 -15.80 -5.49 -22.41
N GLY A 205 -16.30 -4.28 -22.11
CA GLY A 205 -17.25 -4.03 -21.02
C GLY A 205 -16.55 -3.66 -19.70
N THR A 206 -17.24 -3.89 -18.58
CA THR A 206 -16.80 -3.44 -17.25
C THR A 206 -15.60 -4.22 -16.74
N ASN A 207 -14.57 -3.50 -16.33
CA ASN A 207 -13.35 -4.01 -15.72
C ASN A 207 -13.17 -3.43 -14.30
N THR A 208 -12.68 -4.26 -13.39
CA THR A 208 -12.17 -3.84 -12.09
C THR A 208 -10.76 -4.36 -11.95
N VAL A 209 -9.79 -3.46 -11.86
CA VAL A 209 -8.37 -3.79 -11.73
C VAL A 209 -7.89 -3.34 -10.36
N LEU A 210 -7.42 -4.28 -9.54
CA LEU A 210 -6.70 -3.98 -8.32
C LEU A 210 -5.22 -3.80 -8.64
N VAL A 211 -4.60 -2.79 -8.02
CA VAL A 211 -3.19 -2.47 -8.20
C VAL A 211 -2.51 -2.38 -6.84
N ARG A 212 -1.39 -3.06 -6.67
CA ARG A 212 -0.52 -2.96 -5.49
C ARG A 212 0.93 -2.79 -5.90
N GLN A 213 1.77 -2.38 -4.97
CA GLN A 213 3.20 -2.39 -5.14
C GLN A 213 3.87 -3.36 -4.17
N ILE A 214 4.98 -3.95 -4.60
CA ILE A 214 5.86 -4.76 -3.76
C ILE A 214 7.17 -3.96 -3.64
N ASP A 215 7.57 -3.64 -2.44
CA ASP A 215 8.82 -2.92 -2.18
C ASP A 215 10.06 -3.79 -2.43
N VAL A 216 11.25 -3.19 -2.36
CA VAL A 216 12.51 -3.91 -2.60
C VAL A 216 12.83 -4.95 -1.51
N ALA A 217 12.18 -4.87 -0.34
CA ALA A 217 12.29 -5.83 0.74
C ALA A 217 11.26 -6.97 0.62
N GLY A 218 10.31 -6.87 -0.32
CA GLY A 218 9.27 -7.88 -0.57
C GLY A 218 7.95 -7.62 0.16
N ASN A 219 7.75 -6.47 0.80
CA ASN A 219 6.51 -6.13 1.47
C ASN A 219 5.47 -5.65 0.47
N ALA A 220 4.27 -6.20 0.55
CA ALA A 220 3.15 -5.81 -0.30
C ALA A 220 2.34 -4.66 0.32
N SER A 221 2.07 -3.62 -0.44
CA SER A 221 1.12 -2.57 -0.06
C SER A 221 -0.32 -3.08 0.03
N ALA A 222 -1.19 -2.30 0.64
CA ALA A 222 -2.62 -2.40 0.35
C ALA A 222 -2.88 -2.17 -1.14
N ALA A 223 -3.98 -2.72 -1.66
CA ALA A 223 -4.37 -2.55 -3.05
C ALA A 223 -5.29 -1.35 -3.24
N SER A 224 -5.08 -0.61 -4.34
CA SER A 224 -6.02 0.37 -4.87
C SER A 224 -6.84 -0.24 -6.00
N SER A 225 -8.05 0.27 -6.22
CA SER A 225 -8.96 -0.22 -7.25
C SER A 225 -9.19 0.84 -8.33
N CYS A 226 -9.18 0.44 -9.60
CA CYS A 226 -9.62 1.23 -10.73
C CYS A 226 -10.73 0.48 -11.46
N CYS A 227 -11.90 1.13 -11.62
CA CYS A 227 -13.04 0.59 -12.33
C CYS A 227 -13.29 1.42 -13.58
N PHE A 228 -13.46 0.75 -14.73
CA PHE A 228 -13.76 1.40 -16.02
C PHE A 228 -14.50 0.45 -16.94
N THR A 229 -15.13 0.99 -17.97
CA THR A 229 -15.71 0.22 -19.08
C THR A 229 -14.81 0.36 -20.30
N LEU A 230 -14.28 -0.75 -20.77
CA LEU A 230 -13.56 -0.79 -22.06
C LEU A 230 -14.60 -0.93 -23.18
N ASP A 231 -14.59 0.00 -24.13
CA ASP A 231 -15.38 -0.03 -25.34
C ASP A 231 -14.45 0.27 -26.54
N THR A 232 -14.08 -0.78 -27.24
CA THR A 232 -13.27 -0.72 -28.46
C THR A 232 -14.11 -0.95 -29.70
N THR A 233 -15.43 -1.14 -29.54
CA THR A 233 -16.35 -1.44 -30.62
C THR A 233 -16.79 -0.15 -31.31
N ALA A 234 -16.57 -0.05 -32.60
CA ALA A 234 -17.05 1.10 -33.36
C ALA A 234 -18.60 1.09 -33.43
N ALA A 235 -19.19 2.26 -33.20
CA ALA A 235 -20.63 2.42 -33.34
C ALA A 235 -21.13 1.96 -34.72
N ALA A 236 -22.28 1.30 -34.75
CA ALA A 236 -22.89 0.89 -36.00
C ALA A 236 -23.35 2.11 -36.83
N ALA A 237 -23.24 2.01 -38.14
CA ALA A 237 -23.72 3.08 -39.02
C ALA A 237 -25.21 3.37 -38.80
N PRO A 238 -25.61 4.61 -38.52
CA PRO A 238 -27.02 4.97 -38.32
C PRO A 238 -27.84 4.85 -39.62
N GLY A 239 -29.14 4.55 -39.45
CA GLY A 239 -30.05 4.69 -40.57
C GLY A 239 -30.42 6.15 -40.80
N VAL A 240 -30.44 6.58 -42.04
CA VAL A 240 -30.74 7.98 -42.44
C VAL A 240 -31.81 8.00 -43.49
N ALA A 241 -32.83 8.79 -43.26
CA ALA A 241 -33.93 9.03 -44.24
C ALA A 241 -34.38 10.49 -44.17
N LEU A 242 -35.05 10.95 -45.22
CA LEU A 242 -35.76 12.24 -45.15
C LEU A 242 -36.87 12.14 -44.10
N ALA A 243 -37.00 13.13 -43.27
CA ALA A 243 -38.12 13.20 -42.32
C ALA A 243 -39.46 13.38 -43.01
N VAL A 244 -39.44 14.16 -44.15
CA VAL A 244 -40.61 14.37 -45.00
C VAL A 244 -40.10 14.41 -46.46
N ASP A 245 -40.61 13.52 -47.29
CA ASP A 245 -40.44 13.59 -48.74
C ASP A 245 -41.64 14.35 -49.30
N SER A 246 -41.44 15.63 -49.63
CA SER A 246 -42.52 16.55 -49.99
C SER A 246 -42.52 16.80 -51.49
N GLY A 247 -43.71 17.03 -52.03
CA GLY A 247 -43.87 17.27 -53.47
C GLY A 247 -44.93 16.37 -54.10
N SER A 248 -44.81 16.09 -55.39
CA SER A 248 -45.79 15.27 -56.13
C SER A 248 -45.57 13.77 -55.94
N SER A 249 -44.43 13.34 -55.44
CA SER A 249 -44.12 11.96 -55.10
C SER A 249 -43.52 11.90 -53.69
N ALA A 250 -43.93 10.89 -52.91
CA ALA A 250 -43.41 10.65 -51.57
C ALA A 250 -42.23 9.63 -51.54
N VAL A 251 -41.65 9.32 -52.70
CA VAL A 251 -40.59 8.32 -52.85
C VAL A 251 -39.50 8.70 -53.89
N ASP A 252 -39.51 9.94 -54.40
CA ASP A 252 -38.52 10.41 -55.38
C ASP A 252 -37.32 11.15 -54.74
N HIS A 253 -37.35 11.29 -53.39
CA HIS A 253 -36.35 11.97 -52.60
C HIS A 253 -36.15 13.44 -52.95
N VAL A 254 -37.13 14.05 -53.59
CA VAL A 254 -37.14 15.49 -53.89
C VAL A 254 -37.99 16.20 -52.86
N THR A 255 -37.38 16.97 -52.01
CA THR A 255 -38.05 17.62 -50.87
C THR A 255 -37.62 19.07 -50.74
N ASN A 256 -38.52 19.93 -50.24
CA ASN A 256 -38.19 21.27 -49.76
C ASN A 256 -37.91 21.31 -48.24
N VAL A 257 -37.95 20.14 -47.56
CA VAL A 257 -37.71 19.97 -46.12
C VAL A 257 -36.42 19.19 -45.95
N GLY A 258 -35.33 19.89 -45.63
CA GLY A 258 -34.00 19.26 -45.43
C GLY A 258 -33.77 18.52 -44.12
N THR A 259 -34.83 18.32 -43.33
CA THR A 259 -34.73 17.59 -42.05
C THR A 259 -34.56 16.08 -42.29
N LEU A 260 -33.57 15.49 -41.61
CA LEU A 260 -33.31 14.06 -41.65
C LEU A 260 -33.83 13.37 -40.39
N ASN A 261 -34.33 12.17 -40.58
CA ASN A 261 -34.62 11.23 -39.49
C ASN A 261 -33.44 10.26 -39.39
N VAL A 262 -32.76 10.29 -38.24
CA VAL A 262 -31.58 9.44 -37.95
C VAL A 262 -32.01 8.40 -36.91
N THR A 263 -31.81 7.13 -37.21
CA THR A 263 -32.20 6.00 -36.37
C THR A 263 -31.02 5.06 -36.12
N GLY A 264 -31.10 4.23 -35.09
CA GLY A 264 -30.06 3.26 -34.76
C GLY A 264 -28.79 3.90 -34.22
N VAL A 265 -28.89 5.09 -33.64
CA VAL A 265 -27.75 5.76 -32.98
C VAL A 265 -27.53 5.06 -31.65
N GLU A 266 -26.27 4.67 -31.41
CA GLU A 266 -25.86 4.08 -30.15
C GLU A 266 -25.98 5.08 -29.00
N SER A 267 -26.26 4.59 -27.79
CA SER A 267 -26.42 5.45 -26.63
C SER A 267 -25.10 6.15 -26.29
N GLY A 268 -25.11 7.48 -26.20
CA GLY A 268 -23.91 8.31 -25.95
C GLY A 268 -23.11 8.66 -27.21
N ALA A 269 -23.44 8.07 -28.37
CA ALA A 269 -22.72 8.38 -29.62
C ALA A 269 -23.09 9.77 -30.14
N THR A 270 -22.11 10.45 -30.74
CA THR A 270 -22.29 11.75 -31.41
C THR A 270 -22.55 11.54 -32.90
N VAL A 271 -23.69 12.06 -33.39
CA VAL A 271 -24.01 12.03 -34.81
C VAL A 271 -23.28 13.16 -35.54
N GLN A 272 -22.60 12.80 -36.63
CA GLN A 272 -21.94 13.77 -37.52
C GLN A 272 -22.51 13.63 -38.93
N TYR A 273 -22.53 14.73 -39.65
CA TYR A 273 -23.04 14.84 -41.02
C TYR A 273 -21.93 15.28 -41.96
N SER A 274 -21.92 14.75 -43.19
CA SER A 274 -21.06 15.18 -44.28
C SER A 274 -21.90 15.46 -45.51
N VAL A 275 -21.61 16.57 -46.22
CA VAL A 275 -22.25 16.96 -47.46
C VAL A 275 -21.28 16.93 -48.66
N ASP A 276 -20.04 16.47 -48.41
CA ASP A 276 -18.95 16.45 -49.41
C ASP A 276 -18.37 15.03 -49.61
N GLY A 277 -19.17 14.03 -49.40
CA GLY A 277 -18.77 12.63 -49.58
C GLY A 277 -17.83 12.09 -48.49
N GLY A 278 -17.85 12.67 -47.29
CA GLY A 278 -17.07 12.22 -46.14
C GLY A 278 -15.71 12.93 -46.02
N ALA A 279 -15.45 13.96 -46.80
CA ALA A 279 -14.20 14.73 -46.70
C ALA A 279 -14.16 15.61 -45.44
N HIS A 280 -15.31 16.15 -45.02
CA HIS A 280 -15.48 16.92 -43.78
C HIS A 280 -16.75 16.49 -43.08
N TRP A 281 -16.70 16.46 -41.73
CA TRP A 281 -17.80 16.08 -40.87
C TRP A 281 -18.10 17.17 -39.84
N SER A 282 -19.40 17.39 -39.55
CA SER A 282 -19.86 18.35 -38.54
C SER A 282 -21.04 17.77 -37.75
N THR A 283 -21.29 18.30 -36.57
CA THR A 283 -22.44 17.89 -35.72
C THR A 283 -23.74 18.63 -36.06
N SER A 284 -23.70 19.57 -36.99
CA SER A 284 -24.82 20.40 -37.47
C SER A 284 -24.65 20.78 -38.92
#